data_f4bd5695abf30aaa6ef9cf889d6c937b
#
_entry.id   f4bd5695abf30aaa6ef9cf889d6c937b
#
_cell.length_a   1.000
_cell.length_b   1.000
_cell.length_c   1.000
_cell.angle_alpha   90.00
_cell.angle_beta   90.00
_cell.angle_gamma   90.00
#
_symmetry.space_group_name_H-M   'P 1'
#
loop_
_entity.id
_entity.type
_entity.pdbx_description
1 polymer ?
#
loop_
_entity_poly.entity_id
_entity_poly.type
_entity_poly.pdbx_seq_one_letter_code
_entity_poly.pdbx_strand_id
1 'polypeptide(L)'
;TLTGWRSYALSWVRFDAPPPTNAANTAQQYPLYPLRATYMPCGAVELRNTEPRNVRMCREARYFVASLLNADGASCAAVGTLLRIDQVENATRDATGQVLARPRDAPRALRVRCTAVGRRRLVGIRNGDAYFDAGARLRGEFLVGEFEAYEDEEPTDTTPDNAASA
;
A
#
# COMPACT_ATOMS: atom_id res chain seq x y z
N THR A 1 30.30 -19.04 1.85
CA THR A 1 30.12 -17.73 2.53
C THR A 1 29.24 -16.84 1.66
N LEU A 2 27.93 -16.81 1.98
CA LEU A 2 26.95 -15.92 1.38
C LEU A 2 27.17 -14.50 1.96
N THR A 3 28.15 -13.80 1.46
CA THR A 3 28.37 -12.39 1.74
C THR A 3 27.75 -11.58 0.60
N GLY A 4 26.55 -11.08 0.76
CA GLY A 4 25.94 -10.24 -0.27
C GLY A 4 24.52 -9.78 -0.05
N TRP A 5 23.88 -10.13 1.04
CA TRP A 5 22.62 -9.49 1.39
C TRP A 5 22.90 -8.10 1.94
N ARG A 6 22.90 -7.08 1.06
CA ARG A 6 22.75 -5.71 1.53
C ARG A 6 21.40 -5.65 2.22
N SER A 7 21.41 -5.49 3.51
CA SER A 7 20.23 -5.11 4.28
C SER A 7 19.79 -3.76 3.73
N TYR A 8 18.84 -3.77 2.82
CA TYR A 8 18.12 -2.55 2.47
C TYR A 8 17.32 -2.18 3.72
N ALA A 9 17.82 -1.23 4.47
CA ALA A 9 17.10 -0.69 5.60
C ALA A 9 15.78 -0.12 5.05
N LEU A 10 14.66 -0.76 5.42
CA LEU A 10 13.35 -0.23 5.09
C LEU A 10 13.22 1.16 5.73
N SER A 11 12.94 2.15 4.92
CA SER A 11 12.58 3.47 5.40
C SER A 11 11.10 3.48 5.79
N TRP A 12 10.79 4.03 6.96
CA TRP A 12 9.45 4.07 7.52
C TRP A 12 8.93 5.50 7.59
N VAL A 13 7.66 5.68 7.26
CA VAL A 13 6.95 6.96 7.37
C VAL A 13 5.90 6.85 8.47
N ARG A 14 5.99 7.72 9.47
CA ARG A 14 5.01 7.79 10.56
C ARG A 14 3.71 8.43 10.09
N PHE A 15 2.57 7.91 10.57
CA PHE A 15 1.26 8.48 10.22
C PHE A 15 1.02 9.86 10.83
N ASP A 16 1.64 10.15 11.97
CA ASP A 16 1.57 11.45 12.67
C ASP A 16 2.61 12.48 12.20
N ALA A 17 3.48 12.11 11.25
CA ALA A 17 4.45 13.06 10.71
C ALA A 17 3.73 14.17 9.93
N PRO A 18 4.11 15.45 10.11
CA PRO A 18 3.53 16.53 9.34
C PRO A 18 3.83 16.33 7.85
N PRO A 19 2.88 16.64 6.95
CA PRO A 19 3.14 16.58 5.53
C PRO A 19 4.30 17.52 5.18
N PRO A 20 5.19 17.15 4.24
CA PRO A 20 6.30 17.99 3.84
C PRO A 20 5.79 19.31 3.28
N THR A 21 6.38 20.40 3.75
CA THR A 21 5.97 21.77 3.39
C THR A 21 6.23 22.11 1.91
N ASN A 22 7.05 21.31 1.22
CA ASN A 22 7.42 21.46 -0.17
C ASN A 22 7.30 20.11 -0.90
N ALA A 23 6.09 19.54 -0.97
CA ALA A 23 5.88 18.48 -1.94
C ALA A 23 6.18 19.04 -3.33
N ALA A 24 7.14 18.43 -4.03
CA ALA A 24 7.45 18.82 -5.39
C ALA A 24 6.15 18.85 -6.22
N ASN A 25 6.01 19.78 -7.14
CA ASN A 25 4.85 19.93 -8.02
C ASN A 25 4.48 18.68 -8.85
N THR A 26 5.25 17.60 -8.69
CA THR A 26 5.10 16.31 -9.36
C THR A 26 4.50 15.22 -8.47
N ALA A 27 4.26 15.49 -7.18
CA ALA A 27 3.67 14.50 -6.29
C ALA A 27 2.19 14.25 -6.65
N GLN A 28 1.84 12.96 -6.77
CA GLN A 28 0.46 12.52 -7.02
C GLN A 28 -0.16 12.04 -5.72
N GLN A 29 -1.46 12.27 -5.58
CA GLN A 29 -2.22 11.81 -4.42
C GLN A 29 -2.90 10.49 -4.74
N TYR A 30 -2.75 9.54 -3.83
CA TYR A 30 -3.45 8.27 -3.83
C TYR A 30 -3.93 7.92 -2.44
N PRO A 31 -5.03 7.17 -2.32
CA PRO A 31 -5.33 6.49 -1.07
C PRO A 31 -4.15 5.61 -0.64
N LEU A 32 -3.84 5.64 0.64
CA LEU A 32 -2.81 4.80 1.25
C LEU A 32 -3.47 3.69 2.05
N TYR A 33 -3.10 2.44 1.74
CA TYR A 33 -3.59 1.27 2.43
C TYR A 33 -2.43 0.54 3.13
N PRO A 34 -2.25 0.77 4.45
CA PRO A 34 -1.26 0.03 5.23
C PRO A 34 -1.71 -1.42 5.39
N LEU A 35 -0.88 -2.35 4.96
CA LEU A 35 -1.13 -3.79 5.01
C LEU A 35 0.06 -4.53 5.61
N ARG A 36 -0.21 -5.69 6.20
CA ARG A 36 0.85 -6.58 6.71
C ARG A 36 1.43 -7.49 5.62
N ALA A 37 1.28 -7.12 4.38
CA ALA A 37 1.78 -7.84 3.22
C ALA A 37 2.35 -6.90 2.19
N THR A 38 3.26 -7.38 1.38
CA THR A 38 3.81 -6.68 0.22
C THR A 38 3.39 -7.38 -1.05
N TYR A 39 3.27 -6.62 -2.14
CA TYR A 39 2.90 -7.14 -3.45
C TYR A 39 3.98 -6.81 -4.47
N MET A 40 4.27 -7.80 -5.32
CA MET A 40 5.20 -7.62 -6.42
C MET A 40 4.54 -6.84 -7.57
N PRO A 41 5.27 -5.94 -8.25
CA PRO A 41 4.78 -5.32 -9.48
C PRO A 41 4.37 -6.35 -10.54
N CYS A 42 3.43 -6.00 -11.40
CA CYS A 42 2.88 -6.84 -12.47
C CYS A 42 2.12 -8.08 -12.01
N GLY A 43 1.81 -8.22 -10.74
CA GLY A 43 1.01 -9.30 -10.18
C GLY A 43 -0.46 -8.98 -10.10
N ALA A 44 -1.30 -10.02 -10.17
CA ALA A 44 -2.70 -9.94 -9.79
C ALA A 44 -2.83 -10.10 -8.27
N VAL A 45 -3.67 -9.28 -7.66
CA VAL A 45 -3.88 -9.25 -6.22
C VAL A 45 -5.37 -9.34 -5.93
N GLU A 46 -5.75 -10.22 -5.02
CA GLU A 46 -7.10 -10.27 -4.49
C GLU A 46 -7.11 -9.85 -3.02
N LEU A 47 -7.92 -8.86 -2.70
CA LEU A 47 -8.09 -8.35 -1.35
C LEU A 47 -9.51 -8.59 -0.87
N ARG A 48 -9.62 -8.81 0.43
CA ARG A 48 -10.90 -8.94 1.12
C ARG A 48 -10.98 -7.87 2.20
N ASN A 49 -11.94 -6.97 2.09
CA ASN A 49 -12.08 -5.82 2.97
C ASN A 49 -13.41 -5.86 3.71
N THR A 50 -13.34 -5.71 5.01
CA THR A 50 -14.51 -5.60 5.90
C THR A 50 -14.54 -4.28 6.65
N GLU A 51 -13.40 -3.63 6.82
CA GLU A 51 -13.28 -2.37 7.53
C GLU A 51 -13.90 -1.22 6.72
N PRO A 52 -14.76 -0.37 7.32
CA PRO A 52 -15.50 0.67 6.58
C PRO A 52 -14.64 1.59 5.72
N ARG A 53 -13.47 2.01 6.20
CA ARG A 53 -12.56 2.88 5.43
C ARG A 53 -12.00 2.19 4.18
N ASN A 54 -11.68 0.91 4.28
CA ASN A 54 -11.15 0.16 3.14
C ASN A 54 -12.24 -0.17 2.13
N VAL A 55 -13.44 -0.47 2.61
CA VAL A 55 -14.63 -0.67 1.77
C VAL A 55 -14.94 0.61 0.99
N ARG A 56 -14.94 1.76 1.66
CA ARG A 56 -15.18 3.06 1.02
C ARG A 56 -14.09 3.39 0.00
N MET A 57 -12.82 3.22 0.36
CA MET A 57 -11.69 3.43 -0.53
C MET A 57 -11.83 2.62 -1.82
N CYS A 58 -12.12 1.33 -1.72
CA CYS A 58 -12.26 0.45 -2.88
C CYS A 58 -13.44 0.81 -3.79
N ARG A 59 -14.46 1.48 -3.26
CA ARG A 59 -15.60 1.93 -4.05
C ARG A 59 -15.38 3.28 -4.73
N GLU A 60 -14.61 4.16 -4.11
CA GLU A 60 -14.42 5.53 -4.59
C GLU A 60 -13.16 5.69 -5.45
N ALA A 61 -12.12 4.91 -5.18
CA ALA A 61 -10.83 5.04 -5.84
C ALA A 61 -10.67 4.06 -7.00
N ARG A 62 -9.92 4.47 -8.01
CA ARG A 62 -9.46 3.58 -9.09
C ARG A 62 -8.09 2.98 -8.80
N TYR A 63 -7.26 3.72 -8.07
CA TYR A 63 -5.91 3.33 -7.68
C TYR A 63 -5.71 3.59 -6.21
N PHE A 64 -4.89 2.78 -5.57
CA PHE A 64 -4.38 3.02 -4.23
C PHE A 64 -2.97 2.47 -4.09
N VAL A 65 -2.24 2.92 -3.08
CA VAL A 65 -0.92 2.39 -2.77
C VAL A 65 -1.03 1.51 -1.53
N ALA A 66 -0.65 0.25 -1.68
CA ALA A 66 -0.49 -0.68 -0.57
C ALA A 66 0.95 -0.57 -0.04
N SER A 67 1.08 -0.32 1.25
CA SER A 67 2.38 -0.19 1.91
C SER A 67 2.45 -1.08 3.14
N LEU A 68 3.63 -1.64 3.39
CA LEU A 68 3.85 -2.54 4.52
C LEU A 68 3.68 -1.78 5.84
N LEU A 69 2.74 -2.24 6.66
CA LEU A 69 2.55 -1.72 8.01
C LEU A 69 3.68 -2.19 8.92
N ASN A 70 4.28 -1.25 9.65
CA ASN A 70 5.28 -1.58 10.65
C ASN A 70 4.64 -2.29 11.87
N ALA A 71 5.43 -3.09 12.57
CA ALA A 71 5.01 -3.79 13.78
C ALA A 71 4.50 -2.86 14.90
N ASP A 72 4.94 -1.60 14.92
CA ASP A 72 4.46 -0.57 15.86
C ASP A 72 3.01 -0.11 15.59
N GLY A 73 2.46 -0.43 14.42
CA GLY A 73 1.14 0.00 14.00
C GLY A 73 0.98 1.50 13.72
N ALA A 74 2.07 2.27 13.75
CA ALA A 74 2.09 3.73 13.69
C ALA A 74 2.85 4.29 12.47
N SER A 75 3.41 3.42 11.65
CA SER A 75 4.19 3.77 10.46
C SER A 75 4.04 2.72 9.37
N CYS A 76 4.34 3.09 8.16
CA CYS A 76 4.39 2.18 7.03
C CYS A 76 5.66 2.38 6.20
N ALA A 77 6.00 1.38 5.38
CA ALA A 77 7.16 1.48 4.50
C ALA A 77 7.01 2.66 3.53
N ALA A 78 8.12 3.38 3.32
CA ALA A 78 8.15 4.54 2.44
C ALA A 78 7.89 4.20 0.97
N VAL A 79 8.21 2.99 0.56
CA VAL A 79 7.93 2.50 -0.80
C VAL A 79 6.81 1.48 -0.75
N GLY A 80 5.76 1.73 -1.49
CA GLY A 80 4.61 0.86 -1.63
C GLY A 80 4.32 0.47 -3.08
N THR A 81 3.37 -0.42 -3.26
CA THR A 81 2.93 -0.90 -4.57
C THR A 81 1.66 -0.18 -4.98
N LEU A 82 1.67 0.44 -6.15
CA LEU A 82 0.48 1.03 -6.76
C LEU A 82 -0.39 -0.09 -7.34
N LEU A 83 -1.61 -0.18 -6.85
CA LEU A 83 -2.60 -1.14 -7.28
C LEU A 83 -3.73 -0.43 -8.04
N ARG A 84 -4.08 -0.98 -9.19
CA ARG A 84 -5.27 -0.60 -9.95
C ARG A 84 -6.41 -1.52 -9.56
N ILE A 85 -7.55 -0.94 -9.23
CA ILE A 85 -8.77 -1.71 -8.94
C ILE A 85 -9.44 -2.09 -10.25
N ASP A 86 -9.51 -3.38 -10.51
CA ASP A 86 -10.10 -3.92 -11.75
C ASP A 86 -11.55 -4.34 -11.52
N GLN A 87 -11.86 -4.93 -10.37
CA GLN A 87 -13.20 -5.43 -10.05
C GLN A 87 -13.49 -5.35 -8.55
N VAL A 88 -14.70 -4.94 -8.22
CA VAL A 88 -15.22 -4.89 -6.85
C VAL A 88 -16.51 -5.68 -6.78
N GLU A 89 -16.56 -6.67 -5.89
CA GLU A 89 -17.73 -7.51 -5.67
C GLU A 89 -18.07 -7.58 -4.17
N ASN A 90 -19.36 -7.76 -3.86
CA ASN A 90 -19.73 -8.11 -2.49
C ASN A 90 -19.26 -9.54 -2.21
N ALA A 91 -18.49 -9.73 -1.13
CA ALA A 91 -18.13 -11.06 -0.70
C ALA A 91 -19.37 -11.78 -0.16
N THR A 92 -19.67 -12.95 -0.72
CA THR A 92 -20.79 -13.79 -0.29
C THR A 92 -20.39 -14.89 0.67
N ARG A 93 -19.09 -15.16 0.76
CA ARG A 93 -18.51 -16.20 1.61
C ARG A 93 -17.30 -15.68 2.36
N ASP A 94 -17.05 -16.21 3.54
CA ASP A 94 -15.84 -15.94 4.28
C ASP A 94 -14.61 -16.70 3.71
N ALA A 95 -13.44 -16.52 4.34
CA ALA A 95 -12.22 -17.20 3.94
C ALA A 95 -12.29 -18.73 4.09
N THR A 96 -13.23 -19.24 4.90
CA THR A 96 -13.47 -20.68 5.13
C THR A 96 -14.50 -21.27 4.16
N GLY A 97 -15.12 -20.43 3.31
CA GLY A 97 -16.15 -20.82 2.35
C GLY A 97 -17.57 -20.83 2.92
N GLN A 98 -17.78 -20.37 4.16
CA GLN A 98 -19.12 -20.25 4.74
C GLN A 98 -19.83 -19.01 4.18
N VAL A 99 -21.13 -19.14 3.95
CA VAL A 99 -21.96 -18.01 3.52
C VAL A 99 -22.01 -16.97 4.64
N LEU A 100 -21.65 -15.74 4.31
CA LEU A 100 -21.70 -14.62 5.25
C LEU A 100 -23.16 -14.31 5.57
N ALA A 101 -23.61 -14.64 6.79
CA ALA A 101 -24.86 -14.13 7.31
C ALA A 101 -24.78 -12.60 7.36
N ARG A 102 -25.75 -11.91 6.75
CA ARG A 102 -25.84 -10.45 6.81
C ARG A 102 -26.67 -10.03 8.03
N PRO A 103 -26.06 -9.46 9.07
CA PRO A 103 -26.79 -8.47 9.85
C PRO A 103 -27.08 -7.28 8.93
N ARG A 104 -28.30 -6.75 8.94
CA ARG A 104 -28.73 -5.64 8.07
C ARG A 104 -27.83 -4.41 8.14
N ASP A 105 -27.03 -4.27 9.19
CA ASP A 105 -26.20 -3.10 9.50
C ASP A 105 -24.69 -3.37 9.49
N ALA A 106 -24.24 -4.60 9.18
CA ALA A 106 -22.81 -4.88 9.07
C ALA A 106 -22.23 -4.34 7.76
N PRO A 107 -21.03 -3.75 7.79
CA PRO A 107 -20.35 -3.36 6.57
C PRO A 107 -20.21 -4.58 5.65
N ARG A 108 -20.62 -4.42 4.42
CA ARG A 108 -20.54 -5.51 3.44
C ARG A 108 -19.07 -5.80 3.18
N ALA A 109 -18.65 -7.05 3.39
CA ALA A 109 -17.34 -7.47 2.97
C ALA A 109 -17.23 -7.33 1.44
N LEU A 110 -16.12 -6.74 0.99
CA LEU A 110 -15.81 -6.63 -0.44
C LEU A 110 -14.70 -7.59 -0.80
N ARG A 111 -14.83 -8.21 -1.96
CA ARG A 111 -13.76 -8.87 -2.67
C ARG A 111 -13.31 -7.95 -3.80
N VAL A 112 -12.03 -7.58 -3.79
CA VAL A 112 -11.46 -6.62 -4.72
C VAL A 112 -10.34 -7.29 -5.49
N ARG A 113 -10.43 -7.26 -6.81
CA ARG A 113 -9.38 -7.71 -7.69
C ARG A 113 -8.59 -6.51 -8.19
N CYS A 114 -7.29 -6.57 -8.04
CA CYS A 114 -6.37 -5.52 -8.40
C CYS A 114 -5.24 -6.05 -9.28
N THR A 115 -4.62 -5.13 -10.01
CA THR A 115 -3.36 -5.37 -10.71
C THR A 115 -2.29 -4.43 -10.14
N ALA A 116 -1.15 -4.99 -9.77
CA ALA A 116 0.00 -4.20 -9.35
C ALA A 116 0.67 -3.59 -10.59
N VAL A 117 0.62 -2.25 -10.69
CA VAL A 117 1.06 -1.52 -11.89
C VAL A 117 2.38 -0.78 -11.72
N GLY A 118 2.94 -0.75 -10.54
CA GLY A 118 4.22 -0.11 -10.28
C GLY A 118 4.48 0.13 -8.80
N ARG A 119 5.52 0.89 -8.52
CA ARG A 119 5.88 1.32 -7.17
C ARG A 119 5.76 2.82 -7.02
N ARG A 120 5.52 3.25 -5.80
CA ARG A 120 5.48 4.67 -5.44
C ARG A 120 6.20 4.89 -4.12
N ARG A 121 6.90 6.03 -4.03
CA ARG A 121 7.51 6.49 -2.79
C ARG A 121 6.56 7.44 -2.09
N LEU A 122 6.25 7.16 -0.84
CA LEU A 122 5.46 8.02 0.02
C LEU A 122 6.30 9.22 0.47
N VAL A 123 5.85 10.42 0.12
CA VAL A 123 6.48 11.68 0.51
C VAL A 123 5.86 12.25 1.78
N GLY A 124 4.55 12.07 1.94
CA GLY A 124 3.84 12.53 3.13
C GLY A 124 2.41 12.00 3.18
N ILE A 125 1.79 12.13 4.35
CA ILE A 125 0.41 11.73 4.59
C ILE A 125 -0.39 12.96 4.98
N ARG A 126 -1.51 13.20 4.32
CA ARG A 126 -2.31 14.41 4.54
C ARG A 126 -3.17 14.35 5.80
N ASN A 127 -3.71 13.20 6.10
CA ASN A 127 -4.70 13.00 7.16
C ASN A 127 -4.32 11.85 8.09
N GLY A 128 -3.05 11.81 8.49
CA GLY A 128 -2.51 10.75 9.33
C GLY A 128 -3.26 10.56 10.65
N ASP A 129 -3.78 11.65 11.21
CA ASP A 129 -4.57 11.62 12.45
C ASP A 129 -5.83 10.74 12.33
N ALA A 130 -6.43 10.68 11.14
CA ALA A 130 -7.61 9.86 10.88
C ALA A 130 -7.35 8.35 11.07
N TYR A 131 -6.10 7.92 11.00
CA TYR A 131 -5.77 6.51 11.17
C TYR A 131 -6.05 5.98 12.59
N PHE A 132 -5.81 6.83 13.59
CA PHE A 132 -5.98 6.48 15.01
C PHE A 132 -7.34 6.90 15.58
N ASP A 133 -8.06 7.79 14.89
CA ASP A 133 -9.34 8.30 15.32
C ASP A 133 -10.46 7.27 15.08
N ALA A 134 -11.08 6.79 16.15
CA ALA A 134 -12.17 5.82 16.06
C ALA A 134 -13.38 6.37 15.31
N GLY A 135 -13.69 7.67 15.44
CA GLY A 135 -14.77 8.33 14.73
C GLY A 135 -14.51 8.42 13.24
N ALA A 136 -13.29 8.79 12.85
CA ALA A 136 -12.86 8.81 11.45
C ALA A 136 -12.93 7.41 10.81
N ARG A 137 -12.49 6.41 11.55
CA ARG A 137 -12.58 4.99 11.13
C ARG A 137 -14.03 4.57 10.86
N LEU A 138 -14.96 4.90 11.75
CA LEU A 138 -16.37 4.56 11.61
C LEU A 138 -17.04 5.31 10.46
N ARG A 139 -16.62 6.54 10.17
CA ARG A 139 -17.08 7.31 9.00
C ARG A 139 -16.47 6.83 7.69
N GLY A 140 -15.55 5.88 7.74
CA GLY A 140 -14.88 5.35 6.57
C GLY A 140 -13.82 6.28 5.99
N GLU A 141 -13.18 7.12 6.81
CA GLU A 141 -12.08 7.96 6.38
C GLU A 141 -10.83 7.11 6.16
N PHE A 142 -10.34 7.05 4.93
CA PHE A 142 -9.11 6.37 4.57
C PHE A 142 -7.94 7.36 4.46
N LEU A 143 -6.73 6.86 4.61
CA LEU A 143 -5.53 7.68 4.48
C LEU A 143 -5.33 8.14 3.04
N VAL A 144 -4.85 9.36 2.89
CA VAL A 144 -4.42 9.94 1.62
C VAL A 144 -2.95 10.31 1.72
N GLY A 145 -2.14 9.71 0.87
CA GLY A 145 -0.72 9.99 0.77
C GLY A 145 -0.37 10.81 -0.46
N GLU A 146 0.75 11.49 -0.38
CA GLU A 146 1.42 12.13 -1.50
C GLU A 146 2.60 11.25 -1.93
N PHE A 147 2.68 10.94 -3.21
CA PHE A 147 3.62 9.97 -3.74
C PHE A 147 4.38 10.50 -4.94
N GLU A 148 5.61 10.05 -5.05
CA GLU A 148 6.46 10.20 -6.23
C GLU A 148 6.58 8.85 -6.95
N ALA A 149 6.89 8.91 -8.25
CA ALA A 149 7.27 7.72 -8.99
C ALA A 149 8.54 7.11 -8.36
N TYR A 150 8.58 5.80 -8.30
CA TYR A 150 9.73 5.05 -7.82
C TYR A 150 10.06 3.97 -8.83
N GLU A 151 11.25 4.07 -9.41
CA GLU A 151 11.80 3.06 -10.29
C GLU A 151 12.84 2.26 -9.51
N ASP A 152 12.78 0.94 -9.62
CA ASP A 152 13.84 0.09 -9.07
C ASP A 152 15.11 0.39 -9.87
N GLU A 153 16.20 0.73 -9.19
CA GLU A 153 17.50 0.81 -9.83
C GLU A 153 17.83 -0.59 -10.36
N GLU A 154 17.99 -0.70 -11.68
CA GLU A 154 18.55 -1.92 -12.24
C GLU A 154 19.91 -2.15 -11.59
N PRO A 155 20.19 -3.39 -11.11
CA PRO A 155 21.53 -3.68 -10.62
C PRO A 155 22.50 -3.36 -11.72
N THR A 156 23.32 -2.36 -11.52
CA THR A 156 24.45 -2.08 -12.42
C THR A 156 25.33 -3.30 -12.37
N ASP A 157 25.32 -4.05 -13.44
CA ASP A 157 26.17 -5.20 -13.66
C ASP A 157 27.61 -4.65 -13.82
N THR A 158 28.20 -4.28 -12.70
CA THR A 158 29.65 -4.05 -12.61
C THR A 158 30.29 -5.42 -12.58
N THR A 159 30.28 -6.09 -13.72
CA THR A 159 31.24 -7.15 -13.96
C THR A 159 32.62 -6.48 -13.95
N PRO A 160 33.49 -6.78 -13.00
CA PRO A 160 34.85 -6.29 -13.10
C PRO A 160 35.46 -6.95 -14.33
N ASP A 161 35.77 -6.12 -15.32
CA ASP A 161 36.58 -6.50 -16.47
C ASP A 161 37.90 -7.06 -15.92
N ASN A 162 37.95 -8.39 -15.81
CA ASN A 162 39.16 -9.10 -15.51
C ASN A 162 40.01 -9.11 -16.81
N ALA A 163 40.59 -7.98 -17.10
CA ALA A 163 41.70 -7.91 -18.04
C ALA A 163 42.89 -8.60 -17.41
N ALA A 164 42.89 -9.91 -17.47
CA ALA A 164 44.10 -10.68 -17.31
C ALA A 164 45.00 -10.39 -18.51
N SER A 165 45.90 -9.49 -18.31
CA SER A 165 47.07 -9.38 -19.19
C SER A 165 48.02 -10.57 -18.94
N ALA A 166 48.38 -11.17 -19.99
CA ALA A 166 49.35 -12.20 -20.15
C ALA A 166 50.68 -11.95 -19.39
#